data_caf988c62d628f62f3dc512389bc4dfb
#
_entry.id   caf988c62d628f62f3dc512389bc4dfb
#
_cell.length_a   1.000
_cell.length_b   1.000
_cell.length_c   1.000
_cell.angle_alpha   90.00
_cell.angle_beta   90.00
_cell.angle_gamma   90.00
#
_symmetry.space_group_name_H-M   'P 1'
#
loop_
_entity.id
_entity.type
_entity.pdbx_description
1 polymer ?
#
loop_
_entity_poly.entity_id
_entity_poly.type
_entity_poly.pdbx_seq_one_letter_code
_entity_poly.pdbx_strand_id
1 'polypeptide(L)'
;MKKHTENTVKTGLWCLAGGAVIAAILMPFFHFDFDWREPLLSEVNADITVLGFCAALASLLYFLVTAVFAFFYRETPQQQNSELPKCSVIVPAFNEGEYVLTTLRSVMNSNYPSDKLEIIAVNDGSSDDTWDWIQRGANEFPGRIRTLNLLQNGGKRRALYEGFQIASGEIAVTVDSDSAITENAIRALVAPFQRPEVGAVAGNIRVSNCDEGFIPKIMEAAFGFGFEMIRCAQSFIGSVLCTPGALSAYRLSAIRPLLDDWVNQTFMGRPSGIGEDRAITSMIL
;
A
#
# COMPACT_ATOMS: atom_id res chain seq x y z
N MET A 1 -6.76 -24.02 7.33
CA MET A 1 -8.24 -23.95 7.43
C MET A 1 -8.76 -22.78 8.27
N LYS A 2 -8.30 -22.56 9.53
CA LYS A 2 -8.78 -21.42 10.36
C LYS A 2 -8.63 -20.04 9.71
N LYS A 3 -7.48 -19.72 9.11
CA LYS A 3 -7.19 -18.42 8.47
C LYS A 3 -8.07 -18.16 7.23
N HIS A 4 -8.43 -19.19 6.50
CA HIS A 4 -9.31 -19.09 5.33
C HIS A 4 -10.75 -18.74 5.74
N THR A 5 -11.27 -19.34 6.83
CA THR A 5 -12.59 -19.04 7.36
C THR A 5 -12.66 -17.62 7.91
N GLU A 6 -11.58 -17.13 8.53
CA GLU A 6 -11.48 -15.79 9.07
C GLU A 6 -11.49 -14.71 7.96
N ASN A 7 -10.74 -14.94 6.87
CA ASN A 7 -10.76 -14.05 5.71
C ASN A 7 -12.13 -14.05 5.01
N THR A 8 -12.78 -15.20 4.89
CA THR A 8 -14.12 -15.30 4.29
C THR A 8 -15.17 -14.54 5.11
N VAL A 9 -15.09 -14.62 6.45
CA VAL A 9 -15.97 -13.89 7.36
C VAL A 9 -15.72 -12.38 7.27
N LYS A 10 -14.47 -11.93 7.23
CA LYS A 10 -14.13 -10.51 7.06
C LYS A 10 -14.61 -9.95 5.73
N THR A 11 -14.38 -10.66 4.63
CA THR A 11 -14.89 -10.27 3.30
C THR A 11 -16.41 -10.17 3.32
N GLY A 12 -17.11 -11.10 3.97
CA GLY A 12 -18.56 -11.05 4.14
C GLY A 12 -19.03 -9.83 4.92
N LEU A 13 -18.33 -9.45 6.00
CA LEU A 13 -18.61 -8.25 6.78
C LEU A 13 -18.41 -6.96 5.97
N TRP A 14 -17.36 -6.89 5.16
CA TRP A 14 -17.12 -5.77 4.26
C TRP A 14 -18.17 -5.65 3.17
N CYS A 15 -18.65 -6.78 2.64
CA CYS A 15 -19.77 -6.81 1.69
C CYS A 15 -21.06 -6.25 2.31
N LEU A 16 -21.35 -6.61 3.57
CA LEU A 16 -22.53 -6.08 4.28
C LEU A 16 -22.40 -4.57 4.56
N ALA A 17 -21.23 -4.13 5.02
CA ALA A 17 -20.97 -2.71 5.27
C ALA A 17 -21.07 -1.86 4.00
N GLY A 18 -20.49 -2.33 2.89
CA GLY A 18 -20.59 -1.67 1.58
C GLY A 18 -22.02 -1.63 1.04
N GLY A 19 -22.76 -2.73 1.19
CA GLY A 19 -24.19 -2.79 0.86
C GLY A 19 -25.03 -1.78 1.64
N ALA A 20 -24.76 -1.61 2.94
CA ALA A 20 -25.43 -0.61 3.78
C ALA A 20 -25.13 0.83 3.34
N VAL A 21 -23.88 1.13 2.94
CA VAL A 21 -23.49 2.45 2.40
C VAL A 21 -24.23 2.72 1.08
N ILE A 22 -24.27 1.75 0.17
CA ILE A 22 -24.99 1.87 -1.10
C ILE A 22 -26.50 2.05 -0.86
N ALA A 23 -27.09 1.30 0.07
CA ALA A 23 -28.50 1.46 0.44
C ALA A 23 -28.77 2.86 1.01
N ALA A 24 -27.86 3.41 1.85
CA ALA A 24 -27.98 4.77 2.38
C ALA A 24 -27.86 5.84 1.29
N ILE A 25 -27.03 5.62 0.26
CA ILE A 25 -26.91 6.51 -0.91
C ILE A 25 -28.18 6.42 -1.81
N LEU A 26 -28.78 5.23 -1.93
CA LEU A 26 -29.98 5.02 -2.74
C LEU A 26 -31.26 5.48 -2.05
N MET A 27 -31.29 5.44 -0.70
CA MET A 27 -32.50 5.76 0.08
C MET A 27 -33.12 7.14 -0.23
N PRO A 28 -32.35 8.23 -0.42
CA PRO A 28 -32.91 9.53 -0.81
C PRO A 28 -33.64 9.52 -2.16
N PHE A 29 -33.21 8.64 -3.09
CA PHE A 29 -33.83 8.55 -4.42
C PHE A 29 -35.18 7.83 -4.42
N PHE A 30 -35.49 7.05 -3.38
CA PHE A 30 -36.77 6.36 -3.21
C PHE A 30 -37.79 7.19 -2.41
N HIS A 31 -37.39 8.29 -1.79
CA HIS A 31 -38.22 9.13 -0.93
C HIS A 31 -38.52 10.52 -1.54
N PHE A 32 -38.25 10.72 -2.83
CA PHE A 32 -38.60 11.97 -3.49
C PHE A 32 -40.10 11.95 -3.84
N ASP A 33 -40.90 12.64 -3.02
CA ASP A 33 -42.29 12.98 -3.36
C ASP A 33 -42.25 13.97 -4.54
N PHE A 34 -42.64 13.47 -5.71
CA PHE A 34 -42.64 14.20 -6.97
C PHE A 34 -43.88 15.12 -7.02
N ASP A 35 -43.69 16.44 -6.80
CA ASP A 35 -44.74 17.43 -6.98
C ASP A 35 -44.89 17.82 -8.46
N TRP A 36 -45.99 17.38 -9.09
CA TRP A 36 -46.30 17.50 -10.52
C TRP A 36 -46.63 18.91 -11.01
N ARG A 37 -46.43 19.96 -10.20
CA ARG A 37 -46.93 21.33 -10.48
C ARG A 37 -46.01 22.23 -11.25
N GLU A 38 -44.77 21.83 -11.55
CA GLU A 38 -43.81 22.64 -12.28
C GLU A 38 -43.18 21.90 -13.46
N PRO A 39 -43.71 22.01 -14.70
CA PRO A 39 -43.28 21.20 -15.84
C PRO A 39 -41.81 21.39 -16.27
N LEU A 40 -41.27 22.62 -16.14
CA LEU A 40 -39.89 22.89 -16.58
C LEU A 40 -38.84 22.34 -15.64
N LEU A 41 -39.11 22.31 -14.34
CA LEU A 41 -38.26 21.72 -13.32
C LEU A 41 -38.41 20.19 -13.27
N SER A 42 -39.55 19.66 -13.79
CA SER A 42 -39.80 18.21 -13.81
C SER A 42 -38.88 17.47 -14.78
N GLU A 43 -38.60 18.01 -15.97
CA GLU A 43 -37.65 17.37 -16.91
C GLU A 43 -36.24 17.34 -16.39
N VAL A 44 -35.75 18.44 -15.86
CA VAL A 44 -34.37 18.53 -15.25
C VAL A 44 -34.28 17.60 -14.04
N ASN A 45 -35.32 17.50 -13.21
CA ASN A 45 -35.34 16.59 -12.06
C ASN A 45 -35.40 15.12 -12.49
N ALA A 46 -36.12 14.81 -13.56
CA ALA A 46 -36.19 13.45 -14.11
C ALA A 46 -34.79 12.99 -14.61
N ASP A 47 -34.10 13.84 -15.37
CA ASP A 47 -32.76 13.54 -15.88
C ASP A 47 -31.73 13.34 -14.76
N ILE A 48 -31.76 14.20 -13.73
CA ILE A 48 -30.88 14.06 -12.55
C ILE A 48 -31.23 12.76 -11.79
N THR A 49 -32.50 12.41 -11.66
CA THR A 49 -32.91 11.18 -10.98
C THR A 49 -32.45 9.94 -11.75
N VAL A 50 -32.61 9.92 -13.07
CA VAL A 50 -32.16 8.83 -13.95
C VAL A 50 -30.61 8.71 -13.87
N LEU A 51 -29.90 9.83 -13.98
CA LEU A 51 -28.43 9.83 -13.85
C LEU A 51 -27.97 9.30 -12.47
N GLY A 52 -28.62 9.75 -11.40
CA GLY A 52 -28.37 9.27 -10.04
C GLY A 52 -28.60 7.76 -9.88
N PHE A 53 -29.71 7.27 -10.42
CA PHE A 53 -30.03 5.84 -10.43
C PHE A 53 -29.00 5.03 -11.24
N CYS A 54 -28.62 5.49 -12.42
CA CYS A 54 -27.57 4.84 -13.23
C CYS A 54 -26.22 4.82 -12.50
N ALA A 55 -25.83 5.92 -11.87
CA ALA A 55 -24.59 6.00 -11.08
C ALA A 55 -24.62 5.04 -9.88
N ALA A 56 -25.75 4.96 -9.18
CA ALA A 56 -25.94 4.04 -8.06
C ALA A 56 -25.90 2.57 -8.51
N LEU A 57 -26.55 2.24 -9.62
CA LEU A 57 -26.52 0.89 -10.20
C LEU A 57 -25.10 0.50 -10.64
N ALA A 58 -24.37 1.41 -11.31
CA ALA A 58 -22.99 1.20 -11.69
C ALA A 58 -22.07 0.99 -10.47
N SER A 59 -22.27 1.77 -9.39
CA SER A 59 -21.55 1.61 -8.13
C SER A 59 -21.84 0.27 -7.45
N LEU A 60 -23.09 -0.15 -7.44
CA LEU A 60 -23.49 -1.46 -6.93
C LEU A 60 -22.85 -2.60 -7.72
N LEU A 61 -22.89 -2.52 -9.06
CA LEU A 61 -22.27 -3.52 -9.93
C LEU A 61 -20.75 -3.58 -9.71
N TYR A 62 -20.08 -2.43 -9.66
CA TYR A 62 -18.66 -2.35 -9.34
C TYR A 62 -18.34 -3.00 -7.99
N PHE A 63 -19.13 -2.70 -6.97
CA PHE A 63 -18.97 -3.28 -5.64
C PHE A 63 -19.13 -4.81 -5.67
N LEU A 64 -20.18 -5.33 -6.33
CA LEU A 64 -20.44 -6.77 -6.44
C LEU A 64 -19.31 -7.50 -7.18
N VAL A 65 -18.85 -6.96 -8.31
CA VAL A 65 -17.72 -7.52 -9.07
C VAL A 65 -16.45 -7.54 -8.22
N THR A 66 -16.17 -6.43 -7.52
CA THR A 66 -15.01 -6.33 -6.61
C THR A 66 -15.10 -7.36 -5.49
N ALA A 67 -16.28 -7.53 -4.88
CA ALA A 67 -16.52 -8.51 -3.82
C ALA A 67 -16.31 -9.96 -4.32
N VAL A 68 -16.79 -10.28 -5.53
CA VAL A 68 -16.59 -11.59 -6.15
C VAL A 68 -15.11 -11.87 -6.38
N PHE A 69 -14.36 -10.93 -6.96
CA PHE A 69 -12.92 -11.10 -7.21
C PHE A 69 -12.14 -11.23 -5.90
N ALA A 70 -12.45 -10.40 -4.89
CA ALA A 70 -11.84 -10.50 -3.57
C ALA A 70 -12.12 -11.85 -2.90
N PHE A 71 -13.34 -12.39 -3.06
CA PHE A 71 -13.71 -13.71 -2.53
C PHE A 71 -12.91 -14.85 -3.16
N PHE A 72 -12.62 -14.77 -4.45
CA PHE A 72 -11.83 -15.79 -5.17
C PHE A 72 -10.31 -15.58 -5.04
N TYR A 73 -9.86 -14.42 -4.56
CA TYR A 73 -8.44 -14.20 -4.31
C TYR A 73 -7.87 -15.21 -3.30
N ARG A 74 -6.66 -15.68 -3.56
CA ARG A 74 -5.93 -16.59 -2.68
C ARG A 74 -4.53 -16.05 -2.45
N GLU A 75 -4.12 -15.98 -1.19
CA GLU A 75 -2.75 -15.62 -0.83
C GLU A 75 -1.78 -16.67 -1.40
N THR A 76 -0.64 -16.22 -1.91
CA THR A 76 0.41 -17.12 -2.38
C THR A 76 1.08 -17.78 -1.17
N PRO A 77 1.23 -19.14 -1.15
CA PRO A 77 1.92 -19.81 -0.08
C PRO A 77 3.35 -19.33 0.10
N GLN A 78 3.77 -19.19 1.35
CA GLN A 78 5.14 -18.78 1.68
C GLN A 78 6.14 -19.89 1.33
N GLN A 79 7.30 -19.48 0.82
CA GLN A 79 8.39 -20.37 0.43
C GLN A 79 9.19 -20.87 1.64
N GLN A 80 9.91 -21.99 1.45
CA GLN A 80 10.91 -22.46 2.41
C GLN A 80 12.15 -21.54 2.39
N ASN A 81 12.95 -21.55 3.46
CA ASN A 81 14.13 -20.67 3.59
C ASN A 81 15.13 -20.80 2.44
N SER A 82 15.31 -22.00 1.90
CA SER A 82 16.21 -22.26 0.77
C SER A 82 15.81 -21.57 -0.52
N GLU A 83 14.50 -21.41 -0.72
CA GLU A 83 13.90 -20.87 -1.95
C GLU A 83 13.68 -19.34 -1.92
N LEU A 84 13.80 -18.74 -0.74
CA LEU A 84 13.62 -17.28 -0.60
C LEU A 84 14.70 -16.53 -1.39
N PRO A 85 14.32 -15.50 -2.17
CA PRO A 85 15.28 -14.65 -2.88
C PRO A 85 16.05 -13.75 -1.91
N LYS A 86 17.14 -13.14 -2.38
CA LYS A 86 17.78 -12.03 -1.65
C LYS A 86 16.86 -10.82 -1.69
N CYS A 87 16.67 -10.19 -0.52
CA CYS A 87 15.77 -9.07 -0.32
C CYS A 87 16.53 -7.87 0.28
N SER A 88 16.35 -6.69 -0.31
CA SER A 88 16.82 -5.41 0.22
C SER A 88 15.63 -4.62 0.76
N VAL A 89 15.61 -4.33 2.05
CA VAL A 89 14.58 -3.48 2.68
C VAL A 89 15.11 -2.05 2.74
N ILE A 90 14.40 -1.12 2.12
CA ILE A 90 14.75 0.30 2.05
C ILE A 90 13.82 1.08 2.99
N VAL A 91 14.42 1.81 3.92
CA VAL A 91 13.70 2.64 4.91
C VAL A 91 14.15 4.10 4.70
N PRO A 92 13.38 4.91 3.94
CA PRO A 92 13.62 6.35 3.81
C PRO A 92 13.12 7.08 5.06
N ALA A 93 13.90 8.00 5.62
CA ALA A 93 13.55 8.74 6.82
C ALA A 93 13.85 10.23 6.66
N PHE A 94 12.92 11.10 7.10
CA PHE A 94 13.09 12.54 7.14
C PHE A 94 12.38 13.13 8.35
N ASN A 95 13.13 13.63 9.34
CA ASN A 95 12.62 14.23 10.58
C ASN A 95 11.66 13.30 11.36
N GLU A 96 12.06 12.05 11.55
CA GLU A 96 11.26 11.02 12.25
C GLU A 96 11.77 10.73 13.68
N GLY A 97 12.93 11.27 14.03
CA GLY A 97 13.52 11.05 15.35
C GLY A 97 13.67 9.56 15.68
N GLU A 98 13.27 9.15 16.90
CA GLU A 98 13.43 7.77 17.37
C GLU A 98 12.49 6.74 16.67
N TYR A 99 11.44 7.17 15.98
CA TYR A 99 10.53 6.24 15.29
C TYR A 99 11.26 5.37 14.28
N VAL A 100 12.25 5.91 13.57
CA VAL A 100 13.06 5.14 12.61
C VAL A 100 13.75 3.94 13.26
N LEU A 101 14.19 4.03 14.52
CA LEU A 101 14.81 2.92 15.23
C LEU A 101 13.80 1.79 15.49
N THR A 102 12.56 2.13 15.84
CA THR A 102 11.48 1.15 16.00
C THR A 102 11.22 0.40 14.69
N THR A 103 11.17 1.10 13.58
CA THR A 103 11.04 0.50 12.24
C THR A 103 12.20 -0.43 11.94
N LEU A 104 13.44 0.01 12.10
CA LEU A 104 14.65 -0.80 11.85
C LEU A 104 14.67 -2.07 12.71
N ARG A 105 14.30 -1.98 13.99
CA ARG A 105 14.18 -3.14 14.88
C ARG A 105 13.09 -4.11 14.42
N SER A 106 11.95 -3.62 13.95
CA SER A 106 10.87 -4.47 13.43
C SER A 106 11.30 -5.25 12.19
N VAL A 107 12.06 -4.61 11.29
CA VAL A 107 12.63 -5.25 10.10
C VAL A 107 13.69 -6.29 10.47
N MET A 108 14.57 -5.97 11.42
CA MET A 108 15.61 -6.89 11.92
C MET A 108 15.02 -8.14 12.58
N ASN A 109 13.89 -8.00 13.27
CA ASN A 109 13.18 -9.09 13.94
C ASN A 109 12.30 -9.92 12.98
N SER A 110 12.33 -9.62 11.68
CA SER A 110 11.56 -10.37 10.70
C SER A 110 12.05 -11.81 10.55
N ASN A 111 11.09 -12.73 10.35
CA ASN A 111 11.38 -14.14 10.08
C ASN A 111 11.90 -14.32 8.63
N TYR A 112 13.08 -13.75 8.33
CA TYR A 112 13.75 -13.89 7.04
C TYR A 112 15.20 -14.31 7.24
N PRO A 113 15.78 -15.21 6.40
CA PRO A 113 17.18 -15.64 6.57
C PRO A 113 18.12 -14.45 6.56
N SER A 114 18.99 -14.40 7.55
CA SER A 114 19.88 -13.26 7.78
C SER A 114 20.90 -13.02 6.66
N ASP A 115 21.29 -14.09 5.97
CA ASP A 115 22.20 -14.07 4.82
C ASP A 115 21.54 -13.62 3.52
N LYS A 116 20.19 -13.55 3.53
CA LYS A 116 19.36 -13.13 2.39
C LYS A 116 18.64 -11.79 2.60
N LEU A 117 18.85 -11.14 3.76
CA LEU A 117 18.22 -9.85 4.10
C LEU A 117 19.25 -8.75 4.23
N GLU A 118 19.18 -7.75 3.36
CA GLU A 118 19.91 -6.48 3.45
C GLU A 118 18.96 -5.38 3.91
N ILE A 119 19.39 -4.48 4.77
CA ILE A 119 18.61 -3.31 5.19
C ILE A 119 19.38 -2.06 4.79
N ILE A 120 18.68 -1.11 4.18
CA ILE A 120 19.22 0.17 3.72
C ILE A 120 18.38 1.28 4.36
N ALA A 121 18.96 1.98 5.35
CA ALA A 121 18.36 3.14 5.99
C ALA A 121 18.87 4.41 5.31
N VAL A 122 17.96 5.21 4.75
CA VAL A 122 18.31 6.42 4.01
C VAL A 122 17.80 7.63 4.78
N ASN A 123 18.73 8.46 5.28
CA ASN A 123 18.39 9.79 5.82
C ASN A 123 18.28 10.79 4.67
N ASP A 124 17.12 11.38 4.48
CA ASP A 124 16.84 12.37 3.41
C ASP A 124 17.14 13.81 3.88
N GLY A 125 18.31 14.03 4.44
CA GLY A 125 18.76 15.36 4.87
C GLY A 125 17.95 15.90 6.05
N SER A 126 17.66 15.06 7.06
CA SER A 126 16.96 15.47 8.27
C SER A 126 17.70 16.57 9.02
N SER A 127 16.94 17.47 9.64
CA SER A 127 17.45 18.57 10.47
C SER A 127 17.37 18.30 11.97
N ASP A 128 16.70 17.20 12.36
CA ASP A 128 16.60 16.69 13.73
C ASP A 128 17.61 15.57 14.02
N ASP A 129 17.41 14.81 15.09
CA ASP A 129 18.27 13.71 15.53
C ASP A 129 18.00 12.37 14.79
N THR A 130 17.21 12.36 13.71
CA THR A 130 16.90 11.13 12.93
C THR A 130 18.14 10.38 12.50
N TRP A 131 19.20 11.12 12.06
CA TRP A 131 20.46 10.49 11.65
C TRP A 131 21.14 9.74 12.79
N ASP A 132 21.14 10.31 14.00
CA ASP A 132 21.74 9.68 15.19
C ASP A 132 21.00 8.39 15.55
N TRP A 133 19.66 8.36 15.41
CA TRP A 133 18.85 7.17 15.62
C TRP A 133 19.12 6.09 14.56
N ILE A 134 19.32 6.46 13.30
CA ILE A 134 19.73 5.52 12.24
C ILE A 134 21.09 4.91 12.57
N GLN A 135 22.08 5.73 12.99
CA GLN A 135 23.39 5.27 13.38
C GLN A 135 23.34 4.33 14.60
N ARG A 136 22.48 4.66 15.56
CA ARG A 136 22.22 3.79 16.71
C ARG A 136 21.68 2.43 16.28
N GLY A 137 20.71 2.39 15.36
CA GLY A 137 20.21 1.15 14.79
C GLY A 137 21.28 0.33 14.08
N ALA A 138 22.14 0.99 13.29
CA ALA A 138 23.27 0.34 12.64
C ALA A 138 24.28 -0.25 13.64
N ASN A 139 24.52 0.43 14.76
CA ASN A 139 25.38 -0.03 15.84
C ASN A 139 24.76 -1.17 16.66
N GLU A 140 23.46 -1.22 16.85
CA GLU A 140 22.74 -2.33 17.48
C GLU A 140 22.84 -3.62 16.64
N PHE A 141 22.94 -3.49 15.30
CA PHE A 141 22.99 -4.62 14.36
C PHE A 141 24.19 -4.51 13.40
N PRO A 142 25.41 -4.68 13.89
CA PRO A 142 26.64 -4.44 13.11
C PRO A 142 26.68 -5.26 11.82
N GLY A 143 26.96 -4.57 10.71
CA GLY A 143 27.07 -5.19 9.39
C GLY A 143 25.75 -5.63 8.74
N ARG A 144 24.61 -5.37 9.39
CA ARG A 144 23.29 -5.76 8.90
C ARG A 144 22.51 -4.60 8.27
N ILE A 145 22.81 -3.37 8.67
CA ILE A 145 22.16 -2.15 8.21
C ILE A 145 23.20 -1.29 7.49
N ARG A 146 22.97 -1.04 6.21
CA ARG A 146 23.70 -0.02 5.44
C ARG A 146 22.99 1.31 5.63
N THR A 147 23.75 2.34 5.96
CA THR A 147 23.22 3.68 6.15
C THR A 147 23.65 4.60 5.02
N LEU A 148 22.73 5.42 4.53
CA LEU A 148 22.99 6.46 3.54
C LEU A 148 22.49 7.80 4.09
N ASN A 149 23.38 8.80 4.13
CA ASN A 149 23.06 10.13 4.60
C ASN A 149 23.09 11.12 3.42
N LEU A 150 21.93 11.61 3.00
CA LEU A 150 21.82 12.62 1.98
C LEU A 150 22.05 14.00 2.61
N LEU A 151 22.83 14.85 1.93
CA LEU A 151 23.21 16.17 2.47
C LEU A 151 22.03 17.19 2.46
N GLN A 152 21.04 16.96 1.63
CA GLN A 152 19.88 17.84 1.46
C GLN A 152 18.62 17.00 1.24
N ASN A 153 17.50 17.49 1.75
CA ASN A 153 16.21 16.88 1.51
C ASN A 153 15.87 16.93 0.01
N GLY A 154 15.70 15.75 -0.57
CA GLY A 154 15.26 15.55 -1.95
C GLY A 154 13.83 15.03 -2.06
N GLY A 155 13.19 14.75 -0.92
CA GLY A 155 11.88 14.12 -0.79
C GLY A 155 11.95 12.59 -0.88
N LYS A 156 10.90 11.92 -0.37
CA LYS A 156 10.80 10.47 -0.26
C LYS A 156 11.18 9.73 -1.55
N ARG A 157 10.74 10.24 -2.71
CA ARG A 157 11.06 9.68 -4.03
C ARG A 157 12.57 9.63 -4.27
N ARG A 158 13.29 10.70 -3.93
CA ARG A 158 14.74 10.75 -4.08
C ARG A 158 15.45 9.81 -3.12
N ALA A 159 15.02 9.77 -1.87
CA ALA A 159 15.58 8.85 -0.88
C ALA A 159 15.40 7.38 -1.29
N LEU A 160 14.20 7.01 -1.80
CA LEU A 160 13.94 5.68 -2.34
C LEU A 160 14.79 5.39 -3.59
N TYR A 161 14.96 6.36 -4.50
CA TYR A 161 15.83 6.21 -5.67
C TYR A 161 17.26 5.86 -5.27
N GLU A 162 17.85 6.60 -4.34
CA GLU A 162 19.20 6.32 -3.86
C GLU A 162 19.29 4.94 -3.17
N GLY A 163 18.26 4.56 -2.41
CA GLY A 163 18.15 3.23 -1.83
C GLY A 163 18.09 2.12 -2.88
N PHE A 164 17.28 2.28 -3.92
CA PHE A 164 17.16 1.31 -5.02
C PHE A 164 18.46 1.16 -5.81
N GLN A 165 19.22 2.25 -5.99
CA GLN A 165 20.49 2.22 -6.72
C GLN A 165 21.53 1.33 -6.03
N ILE A 166 21.57 1.33 -4.71
CA ILE A 166 22.56 0.56 -3.93
C ILE A 166 22.05 -0.81 -3.46
N ALA A 167 20.75 -1.11 -3.68
CA ALA A 167 20.13 -2.38 -3.32
C ALA A 167 20.74 -3.54 -4.09
N SER A 168 21.13 -4.63 -3.40
CA SER A 168 21.78 -5.80 -3.99
C SER A 168 20.88 -7.03 -4.12
N GLY A 169 19.68 -7.00 -3.52
CA GLY A 169 18.71 -8.07 -3.57
C GLY A 169 18.08 -8.28 -4.95
N GLU A 170 17.33 -9.35 -5.09
CA GLU A 170 16.47 -9.58 -6.26
C GLU A 170 15.15 -8.81 -6.12
N ILE A 171 14.68 -8.71 -4.88
CA ILE A 171 13.45 -8.03 -4.48
C ILE A 171 13.83 -6.86 -3.56
N ALA A 172 13.31 -5.68 -3.86
CA ALA A 172 13.36 -4.53 -2.96
C ALA A 172 12.03 -4.39 -2.22
N VAL A 173 12.08 -4.21 -0.91
CA VAL A 173 10.93 -3.89 -0.06
C VAL A 173 11.09 -2.47 0.45
N THR A 174 10.06 -1.65 0.35
CA THR A 174 10.02 -0.30 0.93
C THR A 174 9.18 -0.33 2.20
N VAL A 175 9.68 0.29 3.26
CA VAL A 175 8.99 0.43 4.56
C VAL A 175 9.13 1.87 5.01
N ASP A 176 8.01 2.52 5.37
CA ASP A 176 8.07 3.88 5.92
C ASP A 176 8.75 3.89 7.29
N SER A 177 9.47 4.96 7.59
CA SER A 177 10.29 5.13 8.79
C SER A 177 9.52 5.19 10.11
N ASP A 178 8.20 5.39 10.04
CA ASP A 178 7.25 5.40 11.16
C ASP A 178 6.40 4.12 11.28
N SER A 179 6.70 3.13 10.45
CA SER A 179 5.91 1.89 10.35
C SER A 179 6.62 0.71 11.01
N ALA A 180 5.87 -0.15 11.69
CA ALA A 180 6.38 -1.42 12.21
C ALA A 180 5.80 -2.60 11.41
N ILE A 181 6.67 -3.52 10.99
CA ILE A 181 6.25 -4.72 10.26
C ILE A 181 6.10 -5.92 11.19
N THR A 182 5.19 -6.83 10.85
CA THR A 182 5.08 -8.12 11.55
C THR A 182 6.19 -9.08 11.12
N GLU A 183 6.52 -10.05 11.96
CA GLU A 183 7.62 -11.01 11.73
C GLU A 183 7.56 -11.70 10.36
N ASN A 184 6.38 -12.00 9.85
CA ASN A 184 6.19 -12.70 8.58
C ASN A 184 5.86 -11.77 7.40
N ALA A 185 5.89 -10.45 7.58
CA ALA A 185 5.49 -9.50 6.54
C ALA A 185 6.36 -9.62 5.27
N ILE A 186 7.70 -9.65 5.42
CA ILE A 186 8.62 -9.76 4.29
C ILE A 186 8.40 -11.07 3.53
N ARG A 187 8.20 -12.21 4.23
CA ARG A 187 7.91 -13.50 3.58
C ARG A 187 6.63 -13.45 2.78
N ALA A 188 5.57 -12.85 3.34
CA ALA A 188 4.29 -12.70 2.66
C ALA A 188 4.40 -11.84 1.41
N LEU A 189 5.15 -10.71 1.50
CA LEU A 189 5.40 -9.82 0.36
C LEU A 189 6.19 -10.48 -0.76
N VAL A 190 7.18 -11.30 -0.41
CA VAL A 190 8.07 -11.93 -1.38
C VAL A 190 7.43 -13.14 -2.05
N ALA A 191 6.49 -13.82 -1.39
CA ALA A 191 5.88 -15.05 -1.91
C ALA A 191 5.30 -14.94 -3.34
N PRO A 192 4.59 -13.85 -3.76
CA PRO A 192 4.07 -13.75 -5.11
C PRO A 192 5.13 -13.69 -6.21
N PHE A 193 6.38 -13.29 -5.88
CA PHE A 193 7.47 -13.21 -6.87
C PHE A 193 8.01 -14.57 -7.34
N GLN A 194 7.47 -15.68 -6.82
CA GLN A 194 7.66 -17.00 -7.43
C GLN A 194 7.19 -17.02 -8.90
N ARG A 195 6.24 -16.17 -9.25
CA ARG A 195 5.77 -15.96 -10.61
C ARG A 195 6.62 -14.86 -11.27
N PRO A 196 7.26 -15.17 -12.43
CA PRO A 196 8.16 -14.22 -13.12
C PRO A 196 7.46 -12.93 -13.57
N GLU A 197 6.17 -13.03 -13.88
CA GLU A 197 5.33 -11.90 -14.34
C GLU A 197 5.00 -10.90 -13.24
N VAL A 198 5.22 -11.23 -11.95
CA VAL A 198 4.95 -10.31 -10.84
C VAL A 198 6.09 -9.30 -10.73
N GLY A 199 5.79 -8.03 -11.03
CA GLY A 199 6.74 -6.90 -10.93
C GLY A 199 6.65 -6.16 -9.60
N ALA A 200 5.47 -6.08 -8.98
CA ALA A 200 5.25 -5.39 -7.70
C ALA A 200 4.20 -6.09 -6.83
N VAL A 201 4.30 -5.93 -5.52
CA VAL A 201 3.37 -6.49 -4.52
C VAL A 201 3.03 -5.42 -3.49
N ALA A 202 1.75 -5.22 -3.23
CA ALA A 202 1.24 -4.32 -2.21
C ALA A 202 1.21 -5.02 -0.84
N GLY A 203 1.75 -4.38 0.20
CA GLY A 203 1.58 -4.81 1.57
C GLY A 203 0.17 -4.50 2.10
N ASN A 204 -0.23 -5.20 3.16
CA ASN A 204 -1.45 -4.90 3.90
C ASN A 204 -1.09 -4.01 5.10
N ILE A 205 -1.68 -2.81 5.14
CA ILE A 205 -1.42 -1.82 6.19
C ILE A 205 -2.60 -1.79 7.16
N ARG A 206 -2.27 -1.70 8.45
CA ARG A 206 -3.23 -1.61 9.54
C ARG A 206 -2.90 -0.43 10.44
N VAL A 207 -3.91 0.12 11.11
CA VAL A 207 -3.73 1.24 12.04
C VAL A 207 -3.33 0.69 13.41
N SER A 208 -2.14 1.07 13.90
CA SER A 208 -1.58 0.53 15.16
C SER A 208 -2.37 0.94 16.41
N ASN A 209 -2.93 2.15 16.41
CA ASN A 209 -3.68 2.72 17.53
C ASN A 209 -5.20 2.71 17.32
N CYS A 210 -5.73 1.70 16.62
CA CYS A 210 -7.16 1.61 16.27
C CYS A 210 -8.09 1.65 17.49
N ASP A 211 -7.61 1.28 18.67
CA ASP A 211 -8.40 1.29 19.92
C ASP A 211 -8.39 2.63 20.67
N GLU A 212 -7.55 3.60 20.26
CA GLU A 212 -7.37 4.87 20.98
C GLU A 212 -8.42 5.94 20.66
N GLY A 213 -9.41 5.65 19.78
CA GLY A 213 -10.46 6.60 19.50
C GLY A 213 -11.35 6.28 18.29
N PHE A 214 -12.26 7.20 17.98
CA PHE A 214 -13.21 7.02 16.87
C PHE A 214 -12.56 7.19 15.50
N ILE A 215 -11.69 8.19 15.33
CA ILE A 215 -11.01 8.46 14.05
C ILE A 215 -10.09 7.30 13.64
N PRO A 216 -9.20 6.77 14.52
CA PRO A 216 -8.40 5.59 14.20
C PRO A 216 -9.24 4.36 13.82
N LYS A 217 -10.40 4.15 14.44
CA LYS A 217 -11.33 3.06 14.06
C LYS A 217 -11.91 3.22 12.66
N ILE A 218 -12.28 4.44 12.26
CA ILE A 218 -12.75 4.72 10.90
C ILE A 218 -11.61 4.48 9.89
N MET A 219 -10.40 4.92 10.21
CA MET A 219 -9.22 4.69 9.34
C MET A 219 -8.92 3.20 9.21
N GLU A 220 -8.97 2.44 10.30
CA GLU A 220 -8.78 0.98 10.26
C GLU A 220 -9.84 0.30 9.38
N ALA A 221 -11.11 0.73 9.49
CA ALA A 221 -12.18 0.24 8.62
C ALA A 221 -11.93 0.58 7.14
N ALA A 222 -11.51 1.80 6.84
CA ALA A 222 -11.19 2.24 5.48
C ALA A 222 -9.99 1.48 4.90
N PHE A 223 -8.94 1.26 5.70
CA PHE A 223 -7.76 0.48 5.30
C PHE A 223 -8.13 -0.99 5.09
N GLY A 224 -8.91 -1.61 6.00
CA GLY A 224 -9.41 -2.97 5.82
C GLY A 224 -10.18 -3.10 4.52
N PHE A 225 -11.11 -2.20 4.22
CA PHE A 225 -11.83 -2.20 2.94
C PHE A 225 -10.88 -2.07 1.75
N GLY A 226 -9.94 -1.12 1.79
CA GLY A 226 -8.98 -0.89 0.71
C GLY A 226 -8.04 -2.06 0.47
N PHE A 227 -7.48 -2.65 1.53
CA PHE A 227 -6.47 -3.70 1.42
C PHE A 227 -7.07 -5.11 1.33
N GLU A 228 -8.09 -5.42 2.12
CA GLU A 228 -8.65 -6.77 2.18
C GLU A 228 -9.74 -7.02 1.13
N MET A 229 -10.29 -5.98 0.52
CA MET A 229 -11.30 -6.12 -0.54
C MET A 229 -10.80 -5.58 -1.88
N ILE A 230 -10.52 -4.28 -2.00
CA ILE A 230 -10.19 -3.69 -3.32
C ILE A 230 -8.87 -4.25 -3.86
N ARG A 231 -7.78 -4.26 -3.06
CA ARG A 231 -6.48 -4.77 -3.53
C ARG A 231 -6.47 -6.28 -3.75
N CYS A 232 -7.23 -7.05 -2.95
CA CYS A 232 -7.41 -8.47 -3.21
C CYS A 232 -8.11 -8.72 -4.55
N ALA A 233 -9.15 -7.95 -4.87
CA ALA A 233 -9.83 -8.02 -6.17
C ALA A 233 -8.90 -7.65 -7.32
N GLN A 234 -8.13 -6.56 -7.18
CA GLN A 234 -7.13 -6.14 -8.16
C GLN A 234 -6.02 -7.19 -8.34
N SER A 235 -5.58 -7.81 -7.25
CA SER A 235 -4.57 -8.88 -7.28
C SER A 235 -5.09 -10.13 -7.98
N PHE A 236 -6.39 -10.44 -7.86
CA PHE A 236 -7.03 -11.58 -8.55
C PHE A 236 -6.92 -11.44 -10.07
N ILE A 237 -7.06 -10.22 -10.60
CA ILE A 237 -6.90 -9.93 -12.03
C ILE A 237 -5.46 -9.55 -12.44
N GLY A 238 -4.52 -9.58 -11.48
CA GLY A 238 -3.10 -9.28 -11.73
C GLY A 238 -2.77 -7.80 -11.96
N SER A 239 -3.66 -6.88 -11.57
CA SER A 239 -3.49 -5.44 -11.86
C SER A 239 -3.81 -4.58 -10.63
N VAL A 240 -2.85 -4.51 -9.68
CA VAL A 240 -2.93 -3.61 -8.53
C VAL A 240 -2.53 -2.20 -8.97
N LEU A 241 -3.45 -1.25 -8.89
CA LEU A 241 -3.27 0.12 -9.40
C LEU A 241 -2.29 0.97 -8.58
N CYS A 242 -2.07 0.62 -7.32
CA CYS A 242 -1.16 1.34 -6.43
C CYS A 242 -0.65 0.43 -5.32
N THR A 243 0.64 0.22 -5.26
CA THR A 243 1.31 -0.38 -4.10
C THR A 243 1.54 0.73 -3.06
N PRO A 244 1.18 0.53 -1.78
CA PRO A 244 1.24 1.59 -0.79
C PRO A 244 2.67 1.98 -0.44
N GLY A 245 2.95 3.27 -0.27
CA GLY A 245 4.26 3.77 0.11
C GLY A 245 4.78 3.19 1.43
N ALA A 246 3.86 2.90 2.38
CA ALA A 246 4.24 2.43 3.71
C ALA A 246 4.75 0.98 3.75
N LEU A 247 4.33 0.13 2.81
CA LEU A 247 4.83 -1.26 2.72
C LEU A 247 4.59 -1.82 1.31
N SER A 248 5.64 -1.98 0.53
CA SER A 248 5.57 -2.53 -0.82
C SER A 248 6.80 -3.34 -1.18
N ALA A 249 6.67 -4.21 -2.16
CA ALA A 249 7.81 -4.95 -2.70
C ALA A 249 7.85 -4.84 -4.22
N TYR A 250 9.04 -4.81 -4.77
CA TYR A 250 9.30 -4.64 -6.19
C TYR A 250 10.39 -5.61 -6.67
N ARG A 251 10.21 -6.18 -7.85
CA ARG A 251 11.29 -6.90 -8.55
C ARG A 251 12.30 -5.90 -9.06
N LEU A 252 13.53 -5.92 -8.53
CA LEU A 252 14.56 -4.94 -8.89
C LEU A 252 14.87 -4.91 -10.39
N SER A 253 14.85 -6.05 -11.07
CA SER A 253 15.05 -6.10 -12.52
C SER A 253 13.94 -5.40 -13.32
N ALA A 254 12.72 -5.33 -12.78
CA ALA A 254 11.60 -4.63 -13.42
C ALA A 254 11.67 -3.11 -13.21
N ILE A 255 12.10 -2.66 -12.02
CA ILE A 255 12.09 -1.21 -11.71
C ILE A 255 13.37 -0.48 -12.11
N ARG A 256 14.54 -1.14 -12.10
CA ARG A 256 15.83 -0.48 -12.41
C ARG A 256 15.83 0.30 -13.72
N PRO A 257 15.31 -0.21 -14.84
CA PRO A 257 15.24 0.55 -16.09
C PRO A 257 14.34 1.78 -16.02
N LEU A 258 13.43 1.85 -15.05
CA LEU A 258 12.42 2.89 -14.90
C LEU A 258 12.82 3.98 -13.91
N LEU A 259 13.85 3.74 -13.08
CA LEU A 259 14.17 4.60 -11.92
C LEU A 259 14.52 6.03 -12.32
N ASP A 260 15.28 6.23 -13.41
CA ASP A 260 15.70 7.56 -13.85
C ASP A 260 14.50 8.38 -14.35
N ASP A 261 13.61 7.76 -15.13
CA ASP A 261 12.38 8.40 -15.57
C ASP A 261 11.43 8.66 -14.39
N TRP A 262 11.35 7.70 -13.46
CA TRP A 262 10.51 7.82 -12.27
C TRP A 262 10.95 8.95 -11.35
N VAL A 263 12.24 9.08 -11.03
CA VAL A 263 12.74 10.12 -10.11
C VAL A 263 12.61 11.52 -10.70
N ASN A 264 12.72 11.65 -12.04
CA ASN A 264 12.68 12.92 -12.76
C ASN A 264 11.27 13.28 -13.29
N GLN A 265 10.23 12.55 -12.88
CA GLN A 265 8.87 12.84 -13.35
C GLN A 265 8.44 14.28 -13.06
N THR A 266 7.80 14.87 -14.04
CA THR A 266 7.21 16.21 -13.93
C THR A 266 5.69 16.17 -14.17
N PHE A 267 4.97 17.03 -13.50
CA PHE A 267 3.55 17.27 -13.76
C PHE A 267 3.35 18.75 -14.07
N MET A 268 2.80 19.07 -15.23
CA MET A 268 2.61 20.46 -15.71
C MET A 268 3.91 21.30 -15.66
N GLY A 269 5.05 20.69 -16.02
CA GLY A 269 6.36 21.37 -16.03
C GLY A 269 7.03 21.58 -14.68
N ARG A 270 6.48 21.03 -13.59
CA ARG A 270 7.06 21.07 -12.24
C ARG A 270 7.44 19.65 -11.78
N PRO A 271 8.52 19.48 -11.00
CA PRO A 271 8.87 18.18 -10.42
C PRO A 271 7.70 17.58 -9.64
N SER A 272 7.38 16.32 -9.87
CA SER A 272 6.32 15.62 -9.17
C SER A 272 6.86 15.07 -7.85
N GLY A 273 6.55 15.75 -6.74
CA GLY A 273 6.98 15.36 -5.38
C GLY A 273 6.03 14.39 -4.67
N ILE A 274 4.83 14.13 -5.21
CA ILE A 274 3.77 13.36 -4.54
C ILE A 274 3.36 12.17 -5.42
N GLY A 275 2.93 11.07 -4.80
CA GLY A 275 2.40 9.88 -5.48
C GLY A 275 3.49 9.03 -6.14
N GLU A 276 4.64 8.95 -5.49
CA GLU A 276 5.80 8.15 -5.92
C GLU A 276 5.45 6.67 -6.07
N ASP A 277 4.63 6.14 -5.16
CA ASP A 277 4.14 4.78 -5.11
C ASP A 277 3.20 4.42 -6.27
N ARG A 278 2.23 5.31 -6.55
CA ARG A 278 1.35 5.15 -7.71
C ARG A 278 2.13 5.26 -9.03
N ALA A 279 3.06 6.21 -9.09
CA ALA A 279 3.87 6.43 -10.28
C ALA A 279 4.69 5.20 -10.64
N ILE A 280 5.46 4.64 -9.70
CA ILE A 280 6.28 3.44 -9.95
C ILE A 280 5.40 2.22 -10.28
N THR A 281 4.26 2.07 -9.57
CA THR A 281 3.32 0.98 -9.87
C THR A 281 2.77 1.07 -11.29
N SER A 282 2.36 2.26 -11.74
CA SER A 282 1.83 2.48 -13.09
C SER A 282 2.87 2.28 -14.20
N MET A 283 4.15 2.47 -13.89
CA MET A 283 5.25 2.23 -14.85
C MET A 283 5.61 0.74 -14.98
N ILE A 284 5.26 -0.08 -13.98
CA ILE A 284 5.48 -1.53 -13.98
C ILE A 284 4.34 -2.26 -14.71
N LEU A 285 3.11 -1.75 -14.64
CA LEU A 285 1.91 -2.30 -15.31
C LEU A 285 1.96 -2.12 -16.81
#